data_4262af3165a9a99e02cc7402deae94ad
#
_entry.id   4262af3165a9a99e02cc7402deae94ad
#
_cell.length_a   1.000
_cell.length_b   1.000
_cell.length_c   1.000
_cell.angle_alpha   90.00
_cell.angle_beta   90.00
_cell.angle_gamma   90.00
#
_symmetry.space_group_name_H-M   'P 1'
#
loop_
_entity.id
_entity.type
_entity.pdbx_description
1 polymer ?
#
loop_
_entity_poly.entity_id
_entity_poly.type
_entity_poly.pdbx_seq_one_letter_code
_entity_poly.pdbx_strand_id
1 'polypeptide(L)'
;SFNHMIAKTADLMDERLRIEEQKRKSEWKALQAQIQPHFLYNTLDSIIWMSHAGRSEEVVEMTSALAALLRSSIGDGSDTNTLKTEIAHVRSYLTIQKMRYHTLHDEIDIDPQTEDCLLPKLVLQPLVENAIYHGIKVKQQGGTVRIESLLEEDRLLITVEDDGVGMTPEQLATILEKKDADGESSKIGVCNVNERLQLFFGSEAVMKYYSEPGKRTMVMLVLPIVREKGDADAEA
;
A
#
# COMPACT_ATOMS: atom_id res chain seq x y z
N SER A 1 -53.31 -4.45 11.97
CA SER A 1 -52.75 -3.26 12.55
C SER A 1 -51.58 -3.58 13.48
N PHE A 2 -51.72 -3.94 14.77
CA PHE A 2 -50.55 -4.14 15.66
C PHE A 2 -49.70 -5.37 15.26
N ASN A 3 -50.32 -6.50 14.98
CA ASN A 3 -49.64 -7.72 14.50
C ASN A 3 -48.93 -7.54 13.17
N HIS A 4 -49.46 -6.68 12.28
CA HIS A 4 -48.77 -6.36 11.00
C HIS A 4 -47.52 -5.51 11.22
N MET A 5 -47.54 -4.63 12.22
CA MET A 5 -46.37 -3.81 12.58
C MET A 5 -45.25 -4.64 13.19
N ILE A 6 -45.60 -5.59 14.06
CA ILE A 6 -44.64 -6.54 14.65
C ILE A 6 -43.99 -7.41 13.56
N ALA A 7 -44.78 -7.98 12.64
CA ALA A 7 -44.27 -8.78 11.53
C ALA A 7 -43.34 -7.98 10.65
N LYS A 8 -43.70 -6.74 10.28
CA LYS A 8 -42.86 -5.87 9.46
C LYS A 8 -41.58 -5.44 10.16
N THR A 9 -41.62 -5.27 11.50
CA THR A 9 -40.42 -4.95 12.29
C THR A 9 -39.47 -6.17 12.37
N ALA A 10 -40.00 -7.36 12.49
CA ALA A 10 -39.20 -8.58 12.44
C ALA A 10 -38.54 -8.79 11.06
N ASP A 11 -39.30 -8.61 9.96
CA ASP A 11 -38.77 -8.71 8.62
C ASP A 11 -37.64 -7.68 8.37
N LEU A 12 -37.82 -6.44 8.83
CA LEU A 12 -36.78 -5.40 8.71
C LEU A 12 -35.52 -5.68 9.57
N MET A 13 -35.71 -6.32 10.73
CA MET A 13 -34.59 -6.78 11.56
C MET A 13 -33.80 -7.90 10.87
N ASP A 14 -34.50 -8.87 10.31
CA ASP A 14 -33.86 -9.97 9.57
C ASP A 14 -33.14 -9.48 8.32
N GLU A 15 -33.72 -8.55 7.59
CA GLU A 15 -33.08 -7.93 6.42
C GLU A 15 -31.82 -7.14 6.83
N ARG A 16 -31.90 -6.38 7.95
CA ARG A 16 -30.74 -5.62 8.49
C ARG A 16 -29.61 -6.57 8.91
N LEU A 17 -29.92 -7.67 9.59
CA LEU A 17 -28.92 -8.68 9.97
C LEU A 17 -28.24 -9.31 8.75
N ARG A 18 -28.99 -9.61 7.69
CA ARG A 18 -28.45 -10.15 6.43
C ARG A 18 -27.52 -9.15 5.73
N ILE A 19 -27.91 -7.87 5.68
CA ILE A 19 -27.07 -6.80 5.11
C ILE A 19 -25.77 -6.66 5.91
N GLU A 20 -25.85 -6.69 7.23
CA GLU A 20 -24.69 -6.58 8.13
C GLU A 20 -23.73 -7.78 8.00
N GLU A 21 -24.29 -8.99 7.84
CA GLU A 21 -23.49 -10.20 7.55
C GLU A 21 -22.83 -10.14 6.17
N GLN A 22 -23.52 -9.67 5.14
CA GLN A 22 -22.96 -9.49 3.80
C GLN A 22 -21.86 -8.43 3.79
N LYS A 23 -22.07 -7.31 4.49
CA LYS A 23 -21.07 -6.26 4.66
C LYS A 23 -19.82 -6.81 5.34
N ARG A 24 -19.97 -7.52 6.45
CA ARG A 24 -18.86 -8.16 7.17
C ARG A 24 -18.11 -9.21 6.33
N LYS A 25 -18.83 -10.01 5.52
CA LYS A 25 -18.21 -10.95 4.57
C LYS A 25 -17.46 -10.23 3.44
N SER A 26 -17.98 -9.10 2.97
CA SER A 26 -17.33 -8.27 1.95
C SER A 26 -16.08 -7.61 2.50
N GLU A 27 -16.15 -7.05 3.71
CA GLU A 27 -15.01 -6.46 4.43
C GLU A 27 -13.92 -7.51 4.69
N TRP A 28 -14.31 -8.73 5.09
CA TRP A 28 -13.39 -9.86 5.28
C TRP A 28 -12.70 -10.28 3.99
N LYS A 29 -13.45 -10.35 2.87
CA LYS A 29 -12.87 -10.62 1.54
C LYS A 29 -11.96 -9.50 1.06
N ALA A 30 -12.31 -8.24 1.30
CA ALA A 30 -11.48 -7.09 0.97
C ALA A 30 -10.18 -7.08 1.79
N LEU A 31 -10.26 -7.38 3.10
CA LEU A 31 -9.09 -7.57 3.98
C LEU A 31 -8.19 -8.72 3.49
N GLN A 32 -8.79 -9.85 3.12
CA GLN A 32 -8.06 -11.02 2.60
C GLN A 32 -7.37 -10.75 1.25
N ALA A 33 -7.96 -9.87 0.41
CA ALA A 33 -7.38 -9.46 -0.87
C ALA A 33 -6.25 -8.43 -0.73
N GLN A 34 -6.19 -7.70 0.39
CA GLN A 34 -5.14 -6.70 0.65
C GLN A 34 -3.81 -7.33 1.09
N ILE A 35 -3.83 -8.52 1.70
CA ILE A 35 -2.62 -9.26 2.06
C ILE A 35 -2.45 -10.35 1.01
N GLN A 36 -1.39 -10.28 0.21
CA GLN A 36 -1.06 -11.37 -0.71
C GLN A 36 -0.79 -12.64 0.09
N PRO A 37 -1.61 -13.72 -0.02
CA PRO A 37 -1.45 -14.93 0.79
C PRO A 37 -0.05 -15.54 0.62
N HIS A 38 0.49 -15.47 -0.58
CA HIS A 38 1.82 -15.96 -0.92
C HIS A 38 2.94 -15.19 -0.17
N PHE A 39 2.80 -13.87 0.03
CA PHE A 39 3.75 -13.10 0.83
C PHE A 39 3.74 -13.57 2.30
N LEU A 40 2.55 -13.79 2.86
CA LEU A 40 2.40 -14.26 4.25
C LEU A 40 3.03 -15.64 4.44
N TYR A 41 2.69 -16.62 3.58
CA TYR A 41 3.28 -17.97 3.66
C TYR A 41 4.80 -17.93 3.54
N ASN A 42 5.33 -17.21 2.56
CA ASN A 42 6.78 -17.08 2.37
C ASN A 42 7.49 -16.41 3.55
N THR A 43 6.83 -15.49 4.23
CA THR A 43 7.39 -14.84 5.43
C THR A 43 7.42 -15.81 6.61
N LEU A 44 6.33 -16.58 6.81
CA LEU A 44 6.28 -17.62 7.86
C LEU A 44 7.33 -18.71 7.61
N ASP A 45 7.49 -19.19 6.37
CA ASP A 45 8.52 -20.17 6.01
C ASP A 45 9.93 -19.62 6.29
N SER A 46 10.18 -18.35 6.01
CA SER A 46 11.44 -17.69 6.33
C SER A 46 11.71 -17.65 7.85
N ILE A 47 10.68 -17.33 8.65
CA ILE A 47 10.75 -17.33 10.13
C ILE A 47 11.10 -18.74 10.63
N ILE A 48 10.43 -19.77 10.12
CA ILE A 48 10.69 -21.18 10.49
C ILE A 48 12.13 -21.55 10.15
N TRP A 49 12.60 -21.23 8.95
CA TRP A 49 13.98 -21.51 8.52
C TRP A 49 15.02 -20.82 9.40
N MET A 50 14.83 -19.51 9.70
CA MET A 50 15.71 -18.75 10.60
C MET A 50 15.72 -19.34 12.01
N SER A 51 14.58 -19.80 12.51
CA SER A 51 14.46 -20.45 13.81
C SER A 51 15.29 -21.76 13.86
N HIS A 52 15.19 -22.60 12.82
CA HIS A 52 16.01 -23.81 12.71
C HIS A 52 17.53 -23.51 12.59
N ALA A 53 17.87 -22.38 11.97
CA ALA A 53 19.25 -21.92 11.85
C ALA A 53 19.78 -21.25 13.14
N GLY A 54 18.99 -21.12 14.20
CA GLY A 54 19.38 -20.48 15.45
C GLY A 54 19.49 -18.96 15.40
N ARG A 55 18.95 -18.31 14.36
CA ARG A 55 18.99 -16.85 14.12
C ARG A 55 17.89 -16.13 14.89
N SER A 56 17.92 -16.22 16.23
CA SER A 56 16.82 -15.79 17.10
C SER A 56 16.50 -14.29 16.98
N GLU A 57 17.50 -13.42 16.83
CA GLU A 57 17.30 -11.97 16.69
C GLU A 57 16.54 -11.64 15.41
N GLU A 58 16.86 -12.27 14.31
CA GLU A 58 16.20 -12.08 13.03
C GLU A 58 14.76 -12.65 13.03
N VAL A 59 14.52 -13.74 13.77
CA VAL A 59 13.16 -14.26 14.01
C VAL A 59 12.30 -13.22 14.72
N VAL A 60 12.84 -12.59 15.77
CA VAL A 60 12.14 -11.52 16.51
C VAL A 60 11.87 -10.33 15.62
N GLU A 61 12.87 -9.87 14.85
CA GLU A 61 12.73 -8.71 13.96
C GLU A 61 11.71 -8.97 12.86
N MET A 62 11.78 -10.12 12.17
CA MET A 62 10.83 -10.48 11.10
C MET A 62 9.41 -10.65 11.63
N THR A 63 9.25 -11.30 12.79
CA THR A 63 7.93 -11.47 13.42
C THR A 63 7.34 -10.13 13.85
N SER A 64 8.16 -9.24 14.40
CA SER A 64 7.74 -7.88 14.79
C SER A 64 7.30 -7.05 13.58
N ALA A 65 8.07 -7.09 12.50
CA ALA A 65 7.74 -6.41 11.24
C ALA A 65 6.45 -6.96 10.63
N LEU A 66 6.26 -8.29 10.64
CA LEU A 66 5.03 -8.93 10.16
C LEU A 66 3.82 -8.53 11.02
N ALA A 67 3.96 -8.52 12.34
CA ALA A 67 2.89 -8.10 13.25
C ALA A 67 2.51 -6.62 13.05
N ALA A 68 3.49 -5.73 12.81
CA ALA A 68 3.25 -4.33 12.51
C ALA A 68 2.50 -4.16 11.17
N LEU A 69 2.92 -4.89 10.13
CA LEU A 69 2.30 -4.89 8.82
C LEU A 69 0.83 -5.36 8.88
N LEU A 70 0.56 -6.45 9.58
CA LEU A 70 -0.80 -6.97 9.76
C LEU A 70 -1.69 -6.00 10.55
N ARG A 71 -1.16 -5.38 11.60
CA ARG A 71 -1.91 -4.45 12.44
C ARG A 71 -2.34 -3.20 11.68
N SER A 72 -1.44 -2.65 10.86
CA SER A 72 -1.77 -1.50 10.01
C SER A 72 -2.75 -1.82 8.89
N SER A 73 -2.77 -3.09 8.42
CA SER A 73 -3.74 -3.55 7.42
C SER A 73 -5.15 -3.78 7.99
N ILE A 74 -5.26 -4.11 9.27
CA ILE A 74 -6.54 -4.38 9.95
C ILE A 74 -7.24 -3.08 10.43
N GLY A 75 -6.50 -2.00 10.60
CA GLY A 75 -6.93 -0.62 10.88
C GLY A 75 -8.24 -0.35 11.62
N ASP A 76 -8.43 0.90 11.99
CA ASP A 76 -9.55 1.44 12.78
C ASP A 76 -10.83 1.78 11.98
N GLY A 77 -10.98 1.26 10.77
CA GLY A 77 -12.13 1.56 9.89
C GLY A 77 -12.00 2.87 9.10
N SER A 78 -10.93 3.66 9.29
CA SER A 78 -10.64 4.82 8.45
C SER A 78 -10.18 4.37 7.05
N ASP A 79 -10.54 5.12 6.01
CA ASP A 79 -10.10 4.89 4.63
C ASP A 79 -8.77 5.62 4.31
N THR A 80 -8.24 6.40 5.26
CA THR A 80 -7.05 7.21 5.10
C THR A 80 -5.99 6.92 6.15
N ASN A 81 -4.74 7.21 5.80
CA ASN A 81 -3.57 7.24 6.69
C ASN A 81 -2.81 8.55 6.51
N THR A 82 -2.04 8.95 7.52
CA THR A 82 -1.00 9.96 7.33
C THR A 82 0.16 9.38 6.50
N LEU A 83 0.93 10.23 5.81
CA LEU A 83 2.14 9.80 5.11
C LEU A 83 3.11 9.07 6.06
N LYS A 84 3.25 9.56 7.29
CA LYS A 84 4.03 8.92 8.35
C LYS A 84 3.62 7.46 8.57
N THR A 85 2.30 7.20 8.62
CA THR A 85 1.77 5.84 8.80
C THR A 85 2.03 4.96 7.57
N GLU A 86 1.84 5.49 6.35
CA GLU A 86 2.16 4.77 5.10
C GLU A 86 3.66 4.42 5.03
N ILE A 87 4.55 5.33 5.42
CA ILE A 87 6.00 5.09 5.48
C ILE A 87 6.35 4.04 6.54
N ALA A 88 5.73 4.08 7.72
CA ALA A 88 5.95 3.05 8.75
C ALA A 88 5.52 1.67 8.25
N HIS A 89 4.42 1.59 7.50
CA HIS A 89 3.94 0.38 6.85
C HIS A 89 4.94 -0.14 5.80
N VAL A 90 5.42 0.74 4.93
CA VAL A 90 6.44 0.41 3.92
C VAL A 90 7.76 -0.04 4.56
N ARG A 91 8.21 0.60 5.64
CA ARG A 91 9.41 0.17 6.39
C ARG A 91 9.29 -1.25 6.91
N SER A 92 8.12 -1.61 7.48
CA SER A 92 7.87 -2.98 7.96
C SER A 92 7.91 -3.99 6.81
N TYR A 93 7.34 -3.64 5.66
CA TYR A 93 7.40 -4.46 4.46
C TYR A 93 8.84 -4.63 3.93
N LEU A 94 9.60 -3.53 3.83
CA LEU A 94 11.00 -3.53 3.38
C LEU A 94 11.91 -4.34 4.33
N THR A 95 11.70 -4.27 5.64
CA THR A 95 12.42 -5.08 6.63
C THR A 95 12.27 -6.58 6.31
N ILE A 96 11.04 -7.05 6.06
CA ILE A 96 10.79 -8.44 5.67
C ILE A 96 11.46 -8.78 4.35
N GLN A 97 11.38 -7.90 3.34
CA GLN A 97 11.97 -8.14 2.03
C GLN A 97 13.50 -8.17 2.08
N LYS A 98 14.15 -7.31 2.86
CA LYS A 98 15.62 -7.28 3.02
C LYS A 98 16.16 -8.56 3.70
N MET A 99 15.44 -9.11 4.66
CA MET A 99 15.82 -10.38 5.27
C MET A 99 15.74 -11.56 4.28
N ARG A 100 14.85 -11.46 3.30
CA ARG A 100 14.72 -12.49 2.24
C ARG A 100 15.67 -12.25 1.07
N TYR A 101 15.98 -11.00 0.78
CA TYR A 101 16.82 -10.57 -0.35
C TYR A 101 17.91 -9.65 0.15
N HIS A 102 19.03 -10.23 0.56
CA HIS A 102 20.17 -9.53 1.17
C HIS A 102 20.81 -8.46 0.27
N THR A 103 20.52 -8.48 -1.03
CA THR A 103 20.97 -7.49 -2.02
C THR A 103 19.99 -6.34 -2.23
N LEU A 104 18.89 -6.30 -1.47
CA LEU A 104 17.92 -5.21 -1.47
C LEU A 104 18.33 -4.14 -0.46
N HIS A 105 18.42 -2.91 -0.91
CA HIS A 105 18.66 -1.73 -0.08
C HIS A 105 17.49 -0.75 -0.19
N ASP A 106 17.32 0.10 0.81
CA ASP A 106 16.32 1.16 0.81
C ASP A 106 16.91 2.48 1.32
N GLU A 107 16.44 3.58 0.74
CA GLU A 107 16.71 4.94 1.17
C GLU A 107 15.36 5.66 1.30
N ILE A 108 15.06 6.19 2.49
CA ILE A 108 13.78 6.85 2.76
C ILE A 108 14.06 8.21 3.37
N ASP A 109 13.81 9.26 2.58
CA ASP A 109 13.97 10.66 2.94
C ASP A 109 12.62 11.39 2.88
N ILE A 110 12.06 11.70 4.03
CA ILE A 110 10.72 12.28 4.18
C ILE A 110 10.83 13.66 4.81
N ASP A 111 10.40 14.67 4.08
CA ASP A 111 10.27 16.01 4.64
C ASP A 111 9.30 15.98 5.84
N PRO A 112 9.74 16.40 7.05
CA PRO A 112 8.89 16.43 8.23
C PRO A 112 7.58 17.19 8.05
N GLN A 113 7.54 18.18 7.16
CA GLN A 113 6.31 18.95 6.89
C GLN A 113 5.25 18.14 6.14
N THR A 114 5.63 17.01 5.53
CA THR A 114 4.72 16.13 4.78
C THR A 114 4.17 14.97 5.61
N GLU A 115 4.74 14.70 6.79
CA GLU A 115 4.40 13.52 7.62
C GLU A 115 2.91 13.41 7.95
N ASP A 116 2.25 14.55 8.23
CA ASP A 116 0.84 14.61 8.64
C ASP A 116 -0.14 14.76 7.45
N CYS A 117 0.36 14.74 6.21
CA CYS A 117 -0.50 14.75 5.03
C CYS A 117 -1.28 13.44 4.92
N LEU A 118 -2.60 13.56 4.69
CA LEU A 118 -3.49 12.42 4.53
C LEU A 118 -3.44 11.85 3.12
N LEU A 119 -3.39 10.52 3.06
CA LEU A 119 -3.42 9.71 1.84
C LEU A 119 -4.47 8.60 1.98
N PRO A 120 -5.05 8.11 0.88
CA PRO A 120 -5.75 6.83 0.91
C PRO A 120 -4.83 5.71 1.41
N LYS A 121 -5.36 4.76 2.17
CA LYS A 121 -4.58 3.63 2.68
C LYS A 121 -3.95 2.81 1.56
N LEU A 122 -2.74 2.28 1.81
CA LEU A 122 -2.02 1.36 0.93
C LEU A 122 -1.76 1.95 -0.47
N VAL A 123 -1.31 3.22 -0.52
CA VAL A 123 -0.87 3.88 -1.76
C VAL A 123 0.60 3.55 -2.05
N LEU A 124 1.47 3.63 -1.04
CA LEU A 124 2.91 3.48 -1.24
C LEU A 124 3.34 2.02 -1.37
N GLN A 125 2.75 1.10 -0.61
CA GLN A 125 3.17 -0.30 -0.63
C GLN A 125 3.11 -0.94 -2.01
N PRO A 126 2.03 -0.83 -2.82
CA PRO A 126 2.00 -1.42 -4.16
C PRO A 126 3.06 -0.85 -5.10
N LEU A 127 3.44 0.42 -4.93
CA LEU A 127 4.51 1.05 -5.73
C LEU A 127 5.87 0.46 -5.36
N VAL A 128 6.14 0.28 -4.07
CA VAL A 128 7.35 -0.37 -3.56
C VAL A 128 7.40 -1.85 -3.95
N GLU A 129 6.27 -2.56 -3.90
CA GLU A 129 6.17 -3.94 -4.39
C GLU A 129 6.56 -4.05 -5.86
N ASN A 130 6.06 -3.15 -6.70
CA ASN A 130 6.41 -3.11 -8.12
C ASN A 130 7.90 -2.83 -8.33
N ALA A 131 8.47 -1.85 -7.63
CA ALA A 131 9.89 -1.54 -7.67
C ALA A 131 10.75 -2.77 -7.35
N ILE A 132 10.38 -3.52 -6.31
CA ILE A 132 11.11 -4.72 -5.90
C ILE A 132 10.91 -5.86 -6.90
N TYR A 133 9.66 -6.23 -7.24
CA TYR A 133 9.39 -7.44 -8.00
C TYR A 133 9.70 -7.30 -9.49
N HIS A 134 9.48 -6.13 -10.08
CA HIS A 134 9.64 -5.89 -11.51
C HIS A 134 10.91 -5.10 -11.86
N GLY A 135 11.42 -4.31 -10.92
CA GLY A 135 12.66 -3.57 -11.08
C GLY A 135 13.88 -4.37 -10.61
N ILE A 136 13.99 -4.54 -9.29
CA ILE A 136 15.23 -4.99 -8.64
C ILE A 136 15.42 -6.51 -8.73
N LYS A 137 14.38 -7.32 -8.46
CA LYS A 137 14.50 -8.78 -8.46
C LYS A 137 14.92 -9.39 -9.79
N VAL A 138 14.59 -8.73 -10.89
CA VAL A 138 14.99 -9.14 -12.23
C VAL A 138 16.48 -8.92 -12.46
N LYS A 139 17.07 -7.96 -11.71
CA LYS A 139 18.49 -7.62 -11.76
C LYS A 139 19.27 -8.51 -10.78
N GLN A 140 20.10 -9.42 -11.27
CA GLN A 140 20.85 -10.39 -10.44
C GLN A 140 21.77 -9.75 -9.38
N GLN A 141 22.13 -8.49 -9.54
CA GLN A 141 23.04 -7.75 -8.65
C GLN A 141 22.31 -7.11 -7.45
N GLY A 142 20.98 -7.23 -7.37
CA GLY A 142 20.19 -6.51 -6.39
C GLY A 142 19.99 -5.04 -6.78
N GLY A 143 19.56 -4.23 -5.81
CA GLY A 143 19.34 -2.81 -6.06
C GLY A 143 18.75 -2.07 -4.86
N THR A 144 18.45 -0.79 -5.09
CA THR A 144 17.97 0.16 -4.10
C THR A 144 16.57 0.68 -4.47
N VAL A 145 15.66 0.68 -3.50
CA VAL A 145 14.40 1.44 -3.58
C VAL A 145 14.61 2.75 -2.81
N ARG A 146 14.37 3.87 -3.48
CA ARG A 146 14.40 5.20 -2.86
C ARG A 146 12.99 5.76 -2.77
N ILE A 147 12.64 6.31 -1.60
CA ILE A 147 11.35 6.96 -1.36
C ILE A 147 11.65 8.34 -0.81
N GLU A 148 11.14 9.35 -1.47
CA GLU A 148 11.32 10.75 -1.05
C GLU A 148 9.96 11.44 -1.01
N SER A 149 9.80 12.38 -0.08
CA SER A 149 8.69 13.31 -0.09
C SER A 149 9.16 14.73 0.13
N LEU A 150 8.52 15.65 -0.52
CA LEU A 150 8.75 17.08 -0.31
C LEU A 150 7.45 17.86 -0.51
N LEU A 151 7.44 19.04 0.11
CA LEU A 151 6.39 20.02 -0.07
C LEU A 151 6.86 21.03 -1.12
N GLU A 152 6.15 21.13 -2.23
CA GLU A 152 6.45 22.10 -3.28
C GLU A 152 5.22 22.97 -3.54
N GLU A 153 5.33 24.27 -3.27
CA GLU A 153 4.21 25.21 -3.25
C GLU A 153 3.10 24.69 -2.33
N ASP A 154 1.91 24.41 -2.88
CA ASP A 154 0.75 23.84 -2.18
C ASP A 154 0.50 22.37 -2.57
N ARG A 155 1.54 21.64 -2.94
CA ARG A 155 1.47 20.24 -3.39
C ARG A 155 2.40 19.34 -2.59
N LEU A 156 1.89 18.16 -2.27
CA LEU A 156 2.68 17.06 -1.75
C LEU A 156 3.25 16.27 -2.93
N LEU A 157 4.57 16.25 -3.06
CA LEU A 157 5.29 15.38 -3.99
C LEU A 157 5.78 14.16 -3.23
N ILE A 158 5.55 12.97 -3.80
CA ILE A 158 6.12 11.72 -3.31
C ILE A 158 6.73 10.99 -4.51
N THR A 159 7.98 10.56 -4.38
CA THR A 159 8.64 9.73 -5.39
C THR A 159 8.98 8.36 -4.83
N VAL A 160 8.79 7.34 -5.65
CA VAL A 160 9.28 5.97 -5.41
C VAL A 160 10.12 5.59 -6.60
N GLU A 161 11.43 5.44 -6.40
CA GLU A 161 12.40 5.12 -7.45
C GLU A 161 13.09 3.78 -7.15
N ASP A 162 13.33 2.98 -8.19
CA ASP A 162 14.20 1.81 -8.14
C ASP A 162 15.31 1.92 -9.19
N ASP A 163 16.49 1.41 -8.87
CA ASP A 163 17.63 1.28 -9.77
C ASP A 163 17.65 -0.08 -10.52
N GLY A 164 16.47 -0.63 -10.76
CA GLY A 164 16.25 -1.93 -11.37
C GLY A 164 16.53 -1.97 -12.88
N VAL A 165 15.79 -2.87 -13.58
CA VAL A 165 15.96 -3.07 -15.03
C VAL A 165 15.31 -1.99 -15.90
N GLY A 166 14.48 -1.12 -15.30
CA GLY A 166 13.73 -0.12 -16.05
C GLY A 166 12.69 -0.74 -17.00
N MET A 167 12.02 0.12 -17.76
CA MET A 167 10.98 -0.24 -18.72
C MET A 167 11.28 0.34 -20.10
N THR A 168 10.89 -0.39 -21.15
CA THR A 168 10.90 0.15 -22.51
C THR A 168 9.80 1.19 -22.70
N PRO A 169 9.89 2.07 -23.71
CA PRO A 169 8.83 3.05 -24.00
C PRO A 169 7.47 2.39 -24.23
N GLU A 170 7.44 1.21 -24.84
CA GLU A 170 6.21 0.45 -25.10
C GLU A 170 5.58 -0.06 -23.80
N GLN A 171 6.40 -0.59 -22.88
CA GLN A 171 5.95 -1.02 -21.56
C GLN A 171 5.44 0.18 -20.73
N LEU A 172 6.16 1.29 -20.77
CA LEU A 172 5.79 2.52 -20.07
C LEU A 172 4.45 3.09 -20.56
N ALA A 173 4.21 3.07 -21.89
CA ALA A 173 2.97 3.56 -22.49
C ALA A 173 1.74 2.76 -22.03
N THR A 174 1.92 1.48 -21.70
CA THR A 174 0.81 0.57 -21.34
C THR A 174 0.62 0.37 -19.82
N ILE A 175 1.50 0.94 -18.98
CA ILE A 175 1.47 0.66 -17.53
C ILE A 175 0.21 1.16 -16.83
N LEU A 176 -0.36 2.28 -17.30
CA LEU A 176 -1.60 2.88 -16.78
C LEU A 176 -2.85 2.47 -17.56
N GLU A 177 -2.68 1.75 -18.68
CA GLU A 177 -3.82 1.26 -19.46
C GLU A 177 -4.40 0.01 -18.81
N LYS A 178 -5.70 0.06 -18.46
CA LYS A 178 -6.46 -1.14 -18.12
C LYS A 178 -6.54 -2.04 -19.36
N LYS A 179 -5.77 -3.13 -19.40
CA LYS A 179 -6.09 -4.23 -20.31
C LYS A 179 -6.92 -5.24 -19.55
N ASP A 180 -8.15 -5.44 -20.06
CA ASP A 180 -9.03 -6.51 -19.60
C ASP A 180 -8.33 -7.86 -19.70
N ALA A 181 -8.43 -8.62 -18.60
CA ALA A 181 -8.51 -10.08 -18.54
C ALA A 181 -7.32 -10.98 -18.85
N ASP A 182 -6.07 -10.55 -18.90
CA ASP A 182 -4.96 -11.52 -18.88
C ASP A 182 -3.82 -11.14 -17.90
N GLY A 183 -4.05 -11.45 -16.65
CA GLY A 183 -3.20 -12.24 -15.79
C GLY A 183 -1.86 -11.68 -15.27
N GLU A 184 -1.53 -10.39 -15.28
CA GLU A 184 -0.39 -9.92 -14.50
C GLU A 184 -0.84 -9.11 -13.27
N SER A 185 -0.74 -9.75 -12.11
CA SER A 185 -1.12 -9.19 -10.79
C SER A 185 -0.54 -7.79 -10.50
N SER A 186 0.59 -7.43 -11.10
CA SER A 186 1.29 -6.18 -10.86
C SER A 186 0.62 -4.96 -11.50
N LYS A 187 0.06 -5.13 -12.71
CA LYS A 187 -0.68 -4.05 -13.38
C LYS A 187 -1.95 -3.68 -12.63
N ILE A 188 -2.59 -4.67 -11.99
CA ILE A 188 -3.76 -4.47 -11.14
C ILE A 188 -3.42 -3.58 -9.94
N GLY A 189 -2.26 -3.79 -9.30
CA GLY A 189 -1.83 -2.99 -8.14
C GLY A 189 -1.65 -1.51 -8.46
N VAL A 190 -0.98 -1.19 -9.56
CA VAL A 190 -0.72 0.19 -9.99
C VAL A 190 -1.98 0.92 -10.43
N CYS A 191 -2.82 0.27 -11.24
CA CYS A 191 -4.10 0.83 -11.66
C CYS A 191 -5.00 1.13 -10.44
N ASN A 192 -5.02 0.24 -9.45
CA ASN A 192 -5.78 0.43 -8.22
C ASN A 192 -5.26 1.62 -7.40
N VAL A 193 -3.94 1.88 -7.37
CA VAL A 193 -3.37 3.07 -6.71
C VAL A 193 -3.86 4.34 -7.39
N ASN A 194 -3.74 4.41 -8.72
CA ASN A 194 -4.19 5.59 -9.46
C ASN A 194 -5.70 5.83 -9.28
N GLU A 195 -6.53 4.79 -9.33
CA GLU A 195 -7.97 4.90 -9.09
C GLU A 195 -8.29 5.41 -7.67
N ARG A 196 -7.60 4.91 -6.63
CA ARG A 196 -7.77 5.38 -5.25
C ARG A 196 -7.41 6.85 -5.11
N LEU A 197 -6.29 7.28 -5.73
CA LEU A 197 -5.88 8.67 -5.73
C LEU A 197 -6.92 9.56 -6.42
N GLN A 198 -7.45 9.13 -7.58
CA GLN A 198 -8.50 9.86 -8.30
C GLN A 198 -9.82 9.91 -7.53
N LEU A 199 -10.20 8.83 -6.83
CA LEU A 199 -11.41 8.81 -5.99
C LEU A 199 -11.30 9.75 -4.79
N PHE A 200 -10.12 9.88 -4.21
CA PHE A 200 -9.90 10.69 -3.00
C PHE A 200 -9.64 12.17 -3.31
N PHE A 201 -8.77 12.46 -4.29
CA PHE A 201 -8.31 13.81 -4.62
C PHE A 201 -8.96 14.39 -5.89
N GLY A 202 -9.74 13.58 -6.62
CA GLY A 202 -10.29 13.96 -7.92
C GLY A 202 -9.21 14.14 -8.99
N SER A 203 -9.47 15.00 -9.96
CA SER A 203 -8.56 15.30 -11.07
C SER A 203 -7.30 16.07 -10.67
N GLU A 204 -7.17 16.46 -9.41
CA GLU A 204 -5.99 17.17 -8.91
C GLU A 204 -4.83 16.23 -8.57
N ALA A 205 -5.10 14.93 -8.36
CA ALA A 205 -4.06 13.94 -8.18
C ALA A 205 -3.43 13.58 -9.51
N VAL A 206 -2.11 13.61 -9.56
CA VAL A 206 -1.36 13.23 -10.76
C VAL A 206 -0.35 12.14 -10.39
N MET A 207 -0.38 11.02 -11.13
CA MET A 207 0.62 9.97 -11.04
C MET A 207 1.36 9.84 -12.37
N LYS A 208 2.68 9.99 -12.35
CA LYS A 208 3.55 9.92 -13.52
C LYS A 208 4.62 8.85 -13.35
N TYR A 209 4.95 8.21 -14.44
CA TYR A 209 6.04 7.24 -14.54
C TYR A 209 7.16 7.79 -15.41
N TYR A 210 8.38 7.60 -14.94
CA TYR A 210 9.61 7.85 -15.68
C TYR A 210 10.46 6.59 -15.62
N SER A 211 10.97 6.12 -16.75
CA SER A 211 11.81 4.94 -16.78
C SER A 211 12.85 4.99 -17.87
N GLU A 212 14.04 4.47 -17.57
CA GLU A 212 15.15 4.30 -18.49
C GLU A 212 15.54 2.83 -18.50
N PRO A 213 15.43 2.12 -19.66
CA PRO A 213 15.80 0.72 -19.75
C PRO A 213 17.22 0.44 -19.24
N GLY A 214 17.37 -0.56 -18.39
CA GLY A 214 18.63 -0.97 -17.79
C GLY A 214 19.14 -0.07 -16.66
N LYS A 215 18.41 0.97 -16.27
CA LYS A 215 18.88 1.93 -15.27
C LYS A 215 17.94 2.11 -14.08
N ARG A 216 16.70 2.53 -14.33
CA ARG A 216 15.76 2.90 -13.24
C ARG A 216 14.31 2.99 -13.70
N THR A 217 13.41 2.90 -12.71
CA THR A 217 12.02 3.36 -12.82
C THR A 217 11.71 4.28 -11.66
N MET A 218 11.01 5.37 -11.92
CA MET A 218 10.53 6.31 -10.91
C MET A 218 9.03 6.56 -11.11
N VAL A 219 8.29 6.47 -10.01
CA VAL A 219 6.87 6.89 -9.92
C VAL A 219 6.83 8.17 -9.13
N MET A 220 6.18 9.19 -9.67
CA MET A 220 5.97 10.48 -9.03
C MET A 220 4.47 10.70 -8.79
N LEU A 221 4.11 10.94 -7.55
CA LEU A 221 2.79 11.38 -7.14
C LEU A 221 2.83 12.88 -6.84
N VAL A 222 1.93 13.63 -7.46
CA VAL A 222 1.71 15.07 -7.18
C VAL A 222 0.29 15.20 -6.67
N LEU A 223 0.13 15.53 -5.39
CA LEU A 223 -1.13 15.43 -4.65
C LEU A 223 -1.48 16.78 -3.99
N PRO A 224 -2.76 17.11 -3.86
CA PRO A 224 -3.19 18.19 -2.97
C PRO A 224 -2.83 17.89 -1.53
N ILE A 225 -2.54 18.93 -0.75
CA ILE A 225 -2.30 18.78 0.69
C ILE A 225 -3.65 18.68 1.40
N VAL A 226 -3.88 17.53 2.05
CA VAL A 226 -5.00 17.32 2.97
C VAL A 226 -4.43 16.93 4.31
N ARG A 227 -4.89 17.57 5.39
CA ARG A 227 -4.50 17.25 6.77
C ARG A 227 -5.76 17.04 7.59
N GLU A 228 -5.67 16.30 8.69
CA GLU A 228 -6.76 16.25 9.65
C GLU A 228 -7.05 17.67 10.17
N LYS A 229 -8.33 18.06 10.21
CA LYS A 229 -8.71 19.32 10.91
C LYS A 229 -8.34 19.12 12.37
N GLY A 230 -7.31 19.78 12.81
CA GLY A 230 -7.04 19.89 14.25
C GLY A 230 -8.21 20.57 14.94
N ASP A 231 -8.55 20.15 16.15
CA ASP A 231 -9.55 20.77 17.05
C ASP A 231 -9.21 22.24 17.45
N ALA A 232 -8.49 22.97 16.61
CA ALA A 232 -8.04 24.34 16.90
C ALA A 232 -9.14 25.40 16.67
N ASP A 233 -10.31 25.05 16.10
CA ASP A 233 -11.41 26.00 15.85
C ASP A 233 -12.60 25.85 16.84
N ALA A 234 -12.39 25.19 17.99
CA ALA A 234 -13.44 25.04 19.01
C ALA A 234 -13.41 26.14 20.10
N GLU A 235 -12.51 27.12 20.02
CA GLU A 235 -12.46 28.29 20.92
C GLU A 235 -12.31 29.58 20.12
N ALA A 236 -13.40 30.02 19.49
CA ALA A 236 -13.57 31.41 19.04
C ALA A 236 -15.03 31.84 19.14
#